data_532b53fc5a564d54329141706ceadcfd
#
_entry.id   532b53fc5a564d54329141706ceadcfd
#
_cell.length_a   1.000
_cell.length_b   1.000
_cell.length_c   1.000
_cell.angle_alpha   90.00
_cell.angle_beta   90.00
_cell.angle_gamma   90.00
#
_symmetry.space_group_name_H-M   'P 1'
#
loop_
_entity.id
_entity.type
_entity.pdbx_description
1 polymer ?
#
loop_
_entity_poly.entity_id
_entity_poly.type
_entity_poly.pdbx_seq_one_letter_code
_entity_poly.pdbx_strand_id
1 'polypeptide(L)'
;MNKEQTIKALKEKLSTDSRWARRALVRIFAEQTSDEQDGATVRYHNTVGFKCTQSVILTSLATQLERRKSLSPKQDALLCKMMPTYARQLIRLTGQEKIVQALAV
;
A
#
# COMPACT_ATOMS: atom_id res chain seq x y z
N MET A 1 -19.22 9.27 4.21
CA MET A 1 -18.00 9.75 3.50
C MET A 1 -18.02 9.21 2.08
N ASN A 2 -17.89 10.06 1.08
CA ASN A 2 -17.88 9.60 -0.30
C ASN A 2 -16.50 9.12 -0.70
N LYS A 3 -16.38 8.60 -1.93
CA LYS A 3 -15.13 8.01 -2.40
C LYS A 3 -13.96 9.01 -2.42
N GLU A 4 -14.22 10.22 -2.87
CA GLU A 4 -13.20 11.27 -2.94
C GLU A 4 -12.71 11.67 -1.55
N GLN A 5 -13.62 11.80 -0.61
CA GLN A 5 -13.28 12.12 0.77
C GLN A 5 -12.48 11.00 1.40
N THR A 6 -12.84 9.76 1.11
CA THR A 6 -12.13 8.59 1.59
C THR A 6 -10.70 8.55 1.04
N ILE A 7 -10.55 8.81 -0.25
CA ILE A 7 -9.24 8.84 -0.89
C ILE A 7 -8.37 9.92 -0.25
N LYS A 8 -8.92 11.11 -0.07
CA LYS A 8 -8.19 12.24 0.51
C LYS A 8 -7.75 11.94 1.94
N ALA A 9 -8.66 11.42 2.75
CA ALA A 9 -8.36 11.08 4.14
C ALA A 9 -7.31 9.98 4.23
N LEU A 10 -7.42 8.97 3.36
CA LEU A 10 -6.46 7.88 3.32
C LEU A 10 -5.08 8.36 2.89
N LYS A 11 -5.00 9.22 1.87
CA LYS A 11 -3.73 9.79 1.44
C LYS A 11 -3.05 10.57 2.57
N GLU A 12 -3.82 11.35 3.29
CA GLU A 12 -3.30 12.10 4.43
C GLU A 12 -2.79 11.16 5.51
N LYS A 13 -3.54 10.13 5.82
CA LYS A 13 -3.14 9.14 6.82
C LYS A 13 -1.88 8.41 6.40
N LEU A 14 -1.79 8.01 5.15
CA LEU A 14 -0.61 7.32 4.62
C LEU A 14 0.64 8.19 4.61
N SER A 15 0.46 9.52 4.49
CA SER A 15 1.59 10.44 4.47
C SER A 15 2.06 10.87 5.86
N THR A 16 1.23 10.69 6.88
CA THR A 16 1.54 11.16 8.22
C THR A 16 1.73 10.05 9.24
N ASP A 17 1.18 8.87 9.00
CA ASP A 17 1.26 7.76 9.94
C ASP A 17 2.02 6.58 9.31
N SER A 18 3.23 6.34 9.78
CA SER A 18 4.07 5.29 9.24
C SER A 18 3.49 3.90 9.44
N ARG A 19 2.69 3.70 10.49
CA ARG A 19 2.05 2.39 10.70
C ARG A 19 1.05 2.09 9.60
N TRP A 20 0.28 3.08 9.19
CA TRP A 20 -0.64 2.93 8.08
C TRP A 20 0.12 2.67 6.77
N ALA A 21 1.20 3.39 6.56
CA ALA A 21 2.02 3.23 5.37
C ALA A 21 2.64 1.82 5.30
N ARG A 22 3.13 1.30 6.42
CA ARG A 22 3.69 -0.05 6.48
C ARG A 22 2.63 -1.12 6.20
N ARG A 23 1.47 -0.98 6.79
CA ARG A 23 0.37 -1.93 6.57
C ARG A 23 -0.09 -1.91 5.10
N ALA A 24 -0.16 -0.72 4.52
CA ALA A 24 -0.51 -0.57 3.12
C ALA A 24 0.52 -1.25 2.22
N LEU A 25 1.79 -1.04 2.51
CA LEU A 25 2.88 -1.66 1.75
C LEU A 25 2.78 -3.18 1.76
N VAL A 26 2.61 -3.76 2.94
CA VAL A 26 2.51 -5.23 3.09
C VAL A 26 1.28 -5.75 2.36
N ARG A 27 0.16 -5.04 2.46
CA ARG A 27 -1.07 -5.45 1.81
C ARG A 27 -0.93 -5.50 0.29
N ILE A 28 -0.36 -4.46 -0.30
CA ILE A 28 -0.18 -4.41 -1.75
C ILE A 28 0.84 -5.44 -2.20
N PHE A 29 1.92 -5.60 -1.45
CA PHE A 29 2.95 -6.59 -1.76
C PHE A 29 2.39 -8.01 -1.73
N ALA A 30 1.59 -8.32 -0.74
CA ALA A 30 0.96 -9.65 -0.62
C ALA A 30 0.05 -9.95 -1.81
N GLU A 31 -0.74 -8.97 -2.23
CA GLU A 31 -1.61 -9.15 -3.39
C GLU A 31 -0.83 -9.29 -4.69
N GLN A 32 0.22 -8.49 -4.84
CA GLN A 32 1.09 -8.57 -6.00
C GLN A 32 1.76 -9.94 -6.12
N THR A 33 2.29 -10.45 -5.02
CA THR A 33 2.96 -11.75 -5.01
C THR A 33 1.98 -12.88 -5.27
N SER A 34 0.79 -12.79 -4.71
CA SER A 34 -0.24 -13.79 -4.92
C SER A 34 -0.62 -13.88 -6.39
N ASP A 35 -0.82 -12.74 -7.03
CA ASP A 35 -1.14 -12.70 -8.45
C ASP A 35 -0.03 -13.30 -9.30
N GLU A 36 1.20 -13.03 -8.97
CA GLU A 36 2.35 -13.57 -9.68
C GLU A 36 2.42 -15.09 -9.56
N GLN A 37 2.07 -15.62 -8.41
CA GLN A 37 2.07 -17.05 -8.17
C GLN A 37 0.94 -17.76 -8.90
N ASP A 38 -0.23 -17.16 -8.91
CA ASP A 38 -1.41 -17.83 -9.44
C ASP A 38 -1.50 -17.81 -10.95
N GLY A 39 -1.14 -16.71 -11.53
CA GLY A 39 -1.42 -16.58 -12.93
C GLY A 39 -0.35 -15.86 -13.65
N ALA A 40 0.64 -16.55 -13.95
CA ALA A 40 1.77 -15.97 -14.60
C ALA A 40 1.45 -15.14 -15.83
N THR A 41 0.29 -15.31 -16.40
CA THR A 41 0.05 -14.75 -17.72
C THR A 41 -0.67 -13.42 -17.74
N VAL A 42 -1.33 -13.05 -16.68
CA VAL A 42 -2.25 -11.92 -16.74
C VAL A 42 -1.72 -10.72 -15.98
N ARG A 43 -0.77 -10.05 -16.57
CA ARG A 43 -0.19 -8.89 -15.92
C ARG A 43 -0.91 -7.62 -16.28
N TYR A 44 -1.34 -7.51 -17.49
CA TYR A 44 -1.94 -6.28 -18.02
C TYR A 44 -3.30 -5.94 -17.40
N HIS A 45 -3.95 -6.90 -16.77
CA HIS A 45 -5.20 -6.65 -16.07
C HIS A 45 -4.98 -6.27 -14.63
N ASN A 46 -3.79 -6.47 -14.14
CA ASN A 46 -3.52 -6.23 -12.74
C ASN A 46 -3.37 -4.75 -12.45
N THR A 47 -4.32 -4.20 -11.72
CA THR A 47 -4.26 -2.83 -11.28
C THR A 47 -3.71 -2.72 -9.86
N VAL A 48 -3.34 -3.86 -9.28
CA VAL A 48 -2.77 -3.93 -7.95
C VAL A 48 -1.30 -4.22 -8.05
N GLY A 49 -0.51 -3.51 -7.28
CA GLY A 49 0.92 -3.70 -7.23
C GLY A 49 1.67 -2.39 -7.34
N PHE A 50 2.98 -2.48 -7.28
CA PHE A 50 3.83 -1.30 -7.30
C PHE A 50 4.06 -0.81 -8.73
N LYS A 51 4.15 0.52 -8.87
CA LYS A 51 4.51 1.11 -10.15
C LYS A 51 5.92 0.68 -10.54
N CYS A 52 6.15 0.54 -11.85
CA CYS A 52 7.47 0.11 -12.35
C CYS A 52 8.62 0.90 -11.78
N THR A 53 8.46 2.22 -11.70
CA THR A 53 9.52 3.10 -11.21
C THR A 53 9.79 2.95 -9.72
N GLN A 54 8.84 2.41 -8.97
CA GLN A 54 8.93 2.28 -7.51
C GLN A 54 9.04 0.84 -7.05
N SER A 55 8.89 -0.09 -7.96
CA SER A 55 8.78 -1.51 -7.65
C SER A 55 10.01 -2.04 -6.88
N VAL A 56 11.20 -1.69 -7.32
CA VAL A 56 12.43 -2.17 -6.68
C VAL A 56 12.51 -1.69 -5.23
N ILE A 57 12.29 -0.41 -5.03
CA ILE A 57 12.39 0.19 -3.71
C ILE A 57 11.31 -0.37 -2.77
N LEU A 58 10.07 -0.39 -3.23
CA LEU A 58 8.96 -0.84 -2.39
C LEU A 58 9.02 -2.32 -2.10
N THR A 59 9.45 -3.14 -3.06
CA THR A 59 9.66 -4.57 -2.83
C THR A 59 10.76 -4.79 -1.79
N SER A 60 11.83 -4.04 -1.86
CA SER A 60 12.92 -4.10 -0.88
C SER A 60 12.42 -3.75 0.51
N LEU A 61 11.65 -2.68 0.63
CA LEU A 61 11.09 -2.26 1.92
C LEU A 61 10.11 -3.29 2.47
N ALA A 62 9.26 -3.85 1.62
CA ALA A 62 8.31 -4.89 2.04
C ALA A 62 9.03 -6.13 2.52
N THR A 63 10.06 -6.57 1.81
CA THR A 63 10.84 -7.73 2.19
C THR A 63 11.55 -7.50 3.51
N GLN A 64 12.14 -6.32 3.70
CA GLN A 64 12.78 -5.97 4.95
C GLN A 64 11.78 -5.99 6.11
N LEU A 65 10.60 -5.44 5.88
CA LEU A 65 9.55 -5.40 6.89
C LEU A 65 9.10 -6.81 7.30
N GLU A 66 9.00 -7.72 6.34
CA GLU A 66 8.66 -9.11 6.63
C GLU A 66 9.72 -9.81 7.45
N ARG A 67 10.99 -9.55 7.14
CA ARG A 67 12.10 -10.21 7.83
C ARG A 67 12.38 -9.61 9.20
N ARG A 68 12.45 -8.29 9.28
CA ARG A 68 12.85 -7.56 10.50
C ARG A 68 11.72 -6.92 11.24
N LYS A 69 10.56 -6.83 10.60
CA LYS A 69 9.35 -6.21 11.14
C LYS A 69 9.50 -4.75 11.53
N SER A 70 10.52 -4.09 10.99
CA SER A 70 10.73 -2.67 11.23
C SER A 70 11.49 -2.02 10.08
N LEU A 71 11.32 -0.73 9.98
CA LEU A 71 12.03 0.09 9.00
C LEU A 71 12.74 1.21 9.76
N SER A 72 13.82 1.73 9.16
CA SER A 72 14.50 2.88 9.75
C SER A 72 13.64 4.13 9.60
N PRO A 73 13.91 5.20 10.38
CA PRO A 73 13.17 6.45 10.22
C PRO A 73 13.23 7.02 8.81
N LYS A 74 14.36 6.90 8.14
CA LYS A 74 14.50 7.37 6.75
C LYS A 74 13.64 6.54 5.81
N GLN A 75 13.58 5.23 6.03
CA GLN A 75 12.75 4.34 5.23
C GLN A 75 11.26 4.62 5.46
N ASP A 76 10.87 4.87 6.70
CA ASP A 76 9.50 5.24 7.01
C ASP A 76 9.10 6.55 6.32
N ALA A 77 9.99 7.53 6.33
CA ALA A 77 9.73 8.81 5.68
C ALA A 77 9.54 8.63 4.18
N LEU A 78 10.40 7.82 3.57
CA LEU A 78 10.28 7.52 2.14
C LEU A 78 8.96 6.80 1.84
N LEU A 79 8.60 5.85 2.67
CA LEU A 79 7.36 5.10 2.52
C LEU A 79 6.14 6.01 2.62
N CYS A 80 6.12 6.90 3.59
CA CYS A 80 5.03 7.87 3.75
C CYS A 80 4.93 8.82 2.56
N LYS A 81 6.04 9.07 1.89
CA LYS A 81 6.05 9.89 0.69
C LYS A 81 5.46 9.15 -0.51
N MET A 82 5.69 7.84 -0.60
CA MET A 82 5.29 7.03 -1.74
C MET A 82 3.89 6.42 -1.63
N MET A 83 3.49 6.03 -0.43
CA MET A 83 2.26 5.29 -0.23
C MET A 83 0.97 6.02 -0.60
N PRO A 84 0.85 7.34 -0.45
CA PRO A 84 -0.39 8.02 -0.85
C PRO A 84 -0.80 7.76 -2.29
N THR A 85 0.17 7.51 -3.17
CA THR A 85 -0.10 7.17 -4.57
C THR A 85 -0.97 5.93 -4.70
N TYR A 86 -0.91 5.03 -3.73
CA TYR A 86 -1.59 3.74 -3.76
C TYR A 86 -2.92 3.73 -3.01
N ALA A 87 -3.41 4.89 -2.59
CA ALA A 87 -4.65 4.97 -1.82
C ALA A 87 -5.84 4.31 -2.54
N ARG A 88 -5.95 4.52 -3.85
CA ARG A 88 -7.05 3.94 -4.63
C ARG A 88 -6.96 2.42 -4.68
N GLN A 89 -5.76 1.88 -4.81
CA GLN A 89 -5.57 0.43 -4.79
C GLN A 89 -5.98 -0.16 -3.45
N LEU A 90 -5.61 0.52 -2.36
CA LEU A 90 -5.99 0.07 -1.03
C LEU A 90 -7.50 0.03 -0.84
N ILE A 91 -8.20 1.01 -1.36
CA ILE A 91 -9.66 1.03 -1.28
C ILE A 91 -10.25 -0.14 -2.04
N ARG A 92 -9.70 -0.47 -3.20
CA ARG A 92 -10.15 -1.64 -3.96
C ARG A 92 -9.91 -2.94 -3.22
N LEU A 93 -8.74 -3.08 -2.61
CA LEU A 93 -8.37 -4.30 -1.92
C LEU A 93 -9.16 -4.51 -0.63
N THR A 94 -9.36 -3.45 0.10
CA THR A 94 -9.95 -3.52 1.45
C THR A 94 -11.45 -3.25 1.44
N GLY A 95 -11.90 -2.38 0.56
CA GLY A 95 -13.28 -1.91 0.55
C GLY A 95 -13.41 -0.57 1.24
N GLN A 96 -14.19 0.31 0.65
CA GLN A 96 -14.36 1.66 1.16
C GLN A 96 -14.88 1.69 2.59
N GLU A 97 -15.86 0.84 2.91
CA GLU A 97 -16.45 0.80 4.24
C GLU A 97 -15.42 0.47 5.32
N LYS A 98 -14.57 -0.51 5.06
CA LYS A 98 -13.54 -0.92 6.02
C LYS A 98 -12.51 0.19 6.20
N ILE A 99 -12.16 0.88 5.14
CA ILE A 99 -11.21 1.99 5.21
C ILE A 99 -11.82 3.13 6.04
N VAL A 100 -13.08 3.47 5.80
CA VAL A 100 -13.77 4.52 6.56
C VAL A 100 -13.83 4.17 8.04
N GLN A 101 -14.17 2.93 8.36
CA GLN A 101 -14.19 2.47 9.74
C GLN A 101 -12.83 2.59 10.42
N ALA A 102 -11.79 2.20 9.71
CA ALA A 102 -10.43 2.27 10.25
C ALA A 102 -9.98 3.72 10.44
N LEU A 103 -10.35 4.61 9.53
CA LEU A 103 -10.01 6.03 9.64
C LEU A 103 -10.74 6.71 10.79
N ALA A 104 -11.89 6.19 11.18
CA ALA A 104 -12.70 6.77 12.25
C ALA A 104 -12.18 6.42 13.66
N VAL A 105 -11.29 5.45 13.77
CA VAL A 105 -10.76 4.98 15.06
C VAL A 105 -9.62 5.85 15.58
#